data_fb41dcad66e7aaee8c56d5fec18132b5
#
_entry.id   fb41dcad66e7aaee8c56d5fec18132b5
#
_cell.length_a   1.000
_cell.length_b   1.000
_cell.length_c   1.000
_cell.angle_alpha   90.00
_cell.angle_beta   90.00
_cell.angle_gamma   90.00
#
_symmetry.space_group_name_H-M   'P 1'
#
loop_
_entity.id
_entity.type
_entity.pdbx_description
1 polymer ?
#
loop_
_entity_poly.entity_id
_entity_poly.type
_entity_poly.pdbx_seq_one_letter_code
_entity_poly.pdbx_strand_id
1 'polypeptide(L)'
;MSGQETPREFTAQMSVRAGCWRLYVVLLNTTERWPEHCFGRPLPVPTFTERADALKALGFEPAPGAEWAWTEDTEKPDDPASAVVLIAATRVRSWTGAGQ
;
A
#
# COMPACT_ATOMS: atom_id res chain seq x y z
N MET A 1 26.06 -7.14 21.96
CA MET A 1 24.98 -7.34 21.34
C MET A 1 24.26 -6.15 21.01
N SER A 2 23.74 -6.14 20.08
CA SER A 2 23.13 -5.04 19.72
C SER A 2 21.75 -5.09 20.12
N GLY A 3 21.28 -4.35 20.80
CA GLY A 3 19.91 -4.29 21.06
C GLY A 3 19.10 -3.61 20.01
N GLN A 4 19.73 -3.27 18.91
CA GLN A 4 19.00 -2.53 17.96
C GLN A 4 18.52 -3.39 16.89
N GLU A 5 17.26 -3.49 16.70
CA GLU A 5 16.67 -4.19 15.59
C GLU A 5 16.07 -3.18 14.67
N THR A 6 16.39 -3.27 13.41
CA THR A 6 15.75 -2.43 12.41
C THR A 6 14.28 -2.83 12.33
N PRO A 7 13.35 -1.89 12.46
CA PRO A 7 11.95 -2.23 12.30
C PRO A 7 11.73 -2.87 10.93
N ARG A 8 10.91 -3.90 10.93
CA ARG A 8 10.60 -4.59 9.70
C ARG A 8 9.76 -3.69 8.82
N GLU A 9 10.13 -3.64 7.55
CA GLU A 9 9.40 -2.84 6.58
C GLU A 9 8.66 -3.74 5.61
N PHE A 10 7.54 -3.24 5.13
CA PHE A 10 6.71 -3.90 4.17
C PHE A 10 6.45 -2.93 3.02
N THR A 11 5.89 -3.44 1.94
CA THR A 11 5.49 -2.61 0.83
C THR A 11 3.97 -2.48 0.85
N ALA A 12 3.49 -1.25 0.83
CA ALA A 12 2.07 -0.99 0.63
C ALA A 12 1.88 -0.58 -0.82
N GLN A 13 0.82 -1.06 -1.44
CA GLN A 13 0.50 -0.73 -2.81
C GLN A 13 -0.94 -0.29 -2.91
N MET A 14 -1.22 0.57 -3.88
CA MET A 14 -2.57 1.03 -4.12
C MET A 14 -2.81 1.03 -5.62
N SER A 15 -3.92 0.45 -6.03
CA SER A 15 -4.30 0.43 -7.43
C SER A 15 -5.82 0.44 -7.52
N VAL A 16 -6.31 0.77 -8.72
CA VAL A 16 -7.75 0.76 -8.96
C VAL A 16 -8.10 -0.51 -9.72
N ARG A 17 -9.16 -1.17 -9.25
CA ARG A 17 -9.63 -2.37 -9.91
C ARG A 17 -11.14 -2.42 -9.77
N ALA A 18 -11.83 -2.69 -10.86
CA ALA A 18 -13.28 -2.75 -10.87
C ALA A 18 -13.90 -1.47 -10.32
N GLY A 19 -13.33 -0.32 -10.68
CA GLY A 19 -13.88 0.96 -10.28
C GLY A 19 -13.65 1.33 -8.83
N CYS A 20 -12.72 0.66 -8.15
CA CYS A 20 -12.51 0.93 -6.74
C CYS A 20 -11.01 0.93 -6.44
N TRP A 21 -10.54 2.01 -5.84
CA TRP A 21 -9.16 2.07 -5.36
C TRP A 21 -9.02 1.20 -4.13
N ARG A 22 -7.98 0.38 -4.12
CA ARG A 22 -7.69 -0.52 -3.01
C ARG A 22 -6.25 -0.33 -2.59
N LEU A 23 -6.06 -0.26 -1.28
CA LEU A 23 -4.74 -0.16 -0.69
C LEU A 23 -4.48 -1.44 0.09
N TYR A 24 -3.34 -2.06 -0.14
CA TYR A 24 -3.02 -3.32 0.53
C TYR A 24 -1.56 -3.35 0.90
N VAL A 25 -1.25 -4.16 1.92
CA VAL A 25 0.13 -4.33 2.39
C VAL A 25 0.57 -5.73 2.00
N VAL A 26 1.68 -5.81 1.28
CA VAL A 26 2.21 -7.07 0.78
C VAL A 26 2.88 -7.81 1.91
N LEU A 27 2.44 -9.03 2.18
CA LEU A 27 3.04 -9.90 3.18
C LEU A 27 3.67 -11.08 2.45
N LEU A 28 4.95 -11.27 2.69
CA LEU A 28 5.68 -12.35 2.04
C LEU A 28 5.78 -13.55 2.99
N ASN A 29 5.91 -14.73 2.41
CA ASN A 29 6.16 -15.95 3.17
C ASN A 29 5.05 -16.27 4.16
N THR A 30 3.80 -16.00 3.77
CA THR A 30 2.67 -16.32 4.61
C THR A 30 1.51 -16.72 3.73
N THR A 31 0.62 -17.55 4.26
CA THR A 31 -0.62 -17.89 3.59
C THR A 31 -1.77 -17.01 4.06
N GLU A 32 -1.50 -16.08 4.96
CA GLU A 32 -2.55 -15.20 5.45
C GLU A 32 -2.94 -14.20 4.39
N ARG A 33 -4.19 -13.74 4.48
CA ARG A 33 -4.65 -12.69 3.61
C ARG A 33 -3.90 -11.41 3.88
N TRP A 34 -3.58 -10.69 2.82
CA TRP A 34 -2.95 -9.39 2.98
C TRP A 34 -3.98 -8.39 3.50
N PRO A 35 -3.56 -7.51 4.43
CA PRO A 35 -4.45 -6.42 4.86
C PRO A 35 -4.83 -5.55 3.66
N GLU A 36 -6.08 -5.20 3.57
CA GLU A 36 -6.56 -4.45 2.42
C GLU A 36 -7.65 -3.48 2.85
N HIS A 37 -7.66 -2.30 2.22
CA HIS A 37 -8.68 -1.30 2.44
C HIS A 37 -9.23 -0.86 1.08
N CYS A 38 -10.54 -0.85 0.94
CA CYS A 38 -11.20 -0.41 -0.29
C CYS A 38 -11.80 0.97 -0.06
N PHE A 39 -11.45 1.93 -0.93
CA PHE A 39 -11.95 3.30 -0.79
C PHE A 39 -13.34 3.48 -1.39
N GLY A 40 -13.82 2.50 -2.12
CA GLY A 40 -15.21 2.50 -2.59
C GLY A 40 -15.50 3.47 -3.71
N ARG A 41 -14.48 3.94 -4.41
CA ARG A 41 -14.71 4.90 -5.47
C ARG A 41 -13.57 4.84 -6.49
N PRO A 42 -13.84 5.20 -7.77
CA PRO A 42 -12.77 5.30 -8.76
C PRO A 42 -12.09 6.67 -8.77
N LEU A 43 -12.80 7.72 -8.33
CA LEU A 43 -12.28 9.08 -8.34
C LEU A 43 -12.93 9.85 -7.20
N PRO A 44 -12.23 10.82 -6.66
CA PRO A 44 -10.84 11.13 -6.91
C PRO A 44 -9.90 10.09 -6.33
N VAL A 45 -8.66 10.14 -6.77
CA VAL A 45 -7.62 9.26 -6.21
C VAL A 45 -7.50 9.58 -4.72
N PRO A 46 -7.40 8.56 -3.86
CA PRO A 46 -7.27 8.82 -2.42
C PRO A 46 -6.10 9.73 -2.11
N THR A 47 -6.33 10.69 -1.23
CA THR A 47 -5.33 11.68 -0.85
C THR A 47 -4.28 11.06 0.07
N PHE A 48 -3.20 11.81 0.31
CA PHE A 48 -2.19 11.37 1.27
C PHE A 48 -2.80 11.09 2.63
N THR A 49 -3.69 11.96 3.08
CA THR A 49 -4.33 11.79 4.38
C THR A 49 -5.20 10.53 4.41
N GLU A 50 -5.96 10.32 3.34
CA GLU A 50 -6.80 9.12 3.26
C GLU A 50 -5.96 7.86 3.26
N ARG A 51 -4.83 7.88 2.55
CA ARG A 51 -3.95 6.72 2.51
C ARG A 51 -3.33 6.46 3.89
N ALA A 52 -2.90 7.52 4.57
CA ALA A 52 -2.30 7.37 5.89
C ALA A 52 -3.32 6.82 6.88
N ASP A 53 -4.55 7.31 6.82
CA ASP A 53 -5.60 6.82 7.70
C ASP A 53 -5.93 5.37 7.43
N ALA A 54 -5.95 4.99 6.15
CA ALA A 54 -6.22 3.59 5.79
C ALA A 54 -5.10 2.69 6.28
N LEU A 55 -3.84 3.10 6.10
CA LEU A 55 -2.71 2.31 6.61
C LEU A 55 -2.80 2.13 8.12
N LYS A 56 -3.13 3.21 8.82
CA LYS A 56 -3.25 3.12 10.27
C LYS A 56 -4.36 2.14 10.67
N ALA A 57 -5.48 2.17 9.95
CA ALA A 57 -6.56 1.23 10.22
C ALA A 57 -6.12 -0.21 9.99
N LEU A 58 -5.17 -0.43 9.10
CA LEU A 58 -4.63 -1.75 8.83
C LEU A 58 -3.47 -2.11 9.76
N GLY A 59 -3.04 -1.18 10.61
CA GLY A 59 -1.96 -1.43 11.56
C GLY A 59 -0.59 -1.01 11.08
N PHE A 60 -0.51 -0.11 10.12
CA PHE A 60 0.75 0.30 9.52
C PHE A 60 0.87 1.81 9.45
N GLU A 61 2.08 2.28 9.21
CA GLU A 61 2.35 3.68 8.97
C GLU A 61 3.49 3.79 7.96
N PRO A 62 3.60 4.91 7.25
CA PRO A 62 4.72 5.06 6.31
C PRO A 62 6.05 4.98 7.05
N ALA A 63 7.02 4.30 6.42
CA ALA A 63 8.36 4.24 6.97
C ALA A 63 9.00 5.63 6.88
N PRO A 64 9.96 5.93 7.75
CA PRO A 64 10.61 7.25 7.71
C PRO A 64 11.25 7.49 6.35
N GLY A 65 10.99 8.66 5.78
CA GLY A 65 11.56 9.03 4.50
C GLY A 65 10.92 8.37 3.30
N ALA A 66 9.89 7.56 3.50
CA ALA A 66 9.26 6.87 2.38
C ALA A 66 8.37 7.83 1.60
N GLU A 67 8.34 7.63 0.29
CA GLU A 67 7.49 8.41 -0.59
C GLU A 67 6.69 7.46 -1.46
N TRP A 68 5.53 7.91 -1.88
CA TRP A 68 4.72 7.14 -2.82
C TRP A 68 5.31 7.28 -4.22
N ALA A 69 5.51 6.14 -4.86
CA ALA A 69 5.99 6.12 -6.24
C ALA A 69 4.92 5.51 -7.12
N TRP A 70 4.68 6.14 -8.26
CA TRP A 70 3.67 5.69 -9.21
C TRP A 70 4.31 4.98 -10.37
N THR A 71 3.74 3.85 -10.77
CA THR A 71 4.18 3.12 -11.94
C THR A 71 2.97 2.74 -12.77
N GLU A 72 3.22 2.40 -14.03
CA GLU A 72 2.18 1.93 -14.93
C GLU A 72 2.40 0.46 -15.22
N ASP A 73 1.31 -0.26 -15.38
CA ASP A 73 1.35 -1.62 -15.83
C ASP A 73 0.19 -1.82 -16.78
N THR A 74 0.11 -2.97 -17.40
CA THR A 74 -1.02 -3.30 -18.26
C THR A 74 -1.92 -4.28 -17.54
N GLU A 75 -3.22 -4.16 -17.83
CA GLU A 75 -4.20 -5.04 -17.18
C GLU A 75 -3.93 -6.49 -17.52
N LYS A 76 -3.55 -6.73 -18.78
CA LYS A 76 -3.18 -8.06 -19.21
C LYS A 76 -1.68 -8.11 -19.44
N PRO A 77 -0.98 -9.00 -18.74
CA PRO A 77 0.47 -9.11 -18.93
C PRO A 77 0.79 -9.39 -20.39
N ASP A 78 1.85 -8.77 -20.88
CA ASP A 78 2.34 -8.99 -22.24
C ASP A 78 1.42 -8.47 -23.34
N ASP A 79 0.41 -7.68 -22.98
CA ASP A 79 -0.48 -7.10 -23.97
C ASP A 79 -0.45 -5.58 -23.84
N PRO A 80 0.40 -4.90 -24.63
CA PRO A 80 0.52 -3.45 -24.52
C PRO A 80 -0.74 -2.70 -24.98
N ALA A 81 -1.67 -3.39 -25.60
CA ALA A 81 -2.93 -2.75 -26.00
C ALA A 81 -4.00 -2.85 -24.92
N SER A 82 -3.74 -3.55 -23.83
CA SER A 82 -4.72 -3.63 -22.75
C SER A 82 -4.69 -2.34 -21.93
N ALA A 83 -5.69 -2.18 -21.07
CA ALA A 83 -5.82 -0.94 -20.30
C ALA A 83 -4.64 -0.73 -19.38
N VAL A 84 -4.28 0.54 -19.17
CA VAL A 84 -3.20 0.89 -18.27
C VAL A 84 -3.72 0.85 -16.83
N VAL A 85 -2.92 0.25 -15.96
CA VAL A 85 -3.21 0.22 -14.54
C VAL A 85 -2.14 1.05 -13.84
N LEU A 86 -2.57 2.01 -13.04
CA LEU A 86 -1.65 2.84 -12.27
C LEU A 86 -1.53 2.24 -10.87
N ILE A 87 -0.29 2.09 -10.43
CA ILE A 87 0.00 1.50 -9.13
C ILE A 87 0.89 2.44 -8.36
N ALA A 88 0.47 2.78 -7.15
CA ALA A 88 1.30 3.55 -6.23
C ALA A 88 1.86 2.60 -5.18
N ALA A 89 3.10 2.81 -4.80
CA ALA A 89 3.73 1.96 -3.79
C ALA A 89 4.60 2.79 -2.87
N THR A 90 4.67 2.38 -1.61
CA THR A 90 5.54 3.02 -0.65
C THR A 90 5.96 1.99 0.40
N ARG A 91 6.98 2.33 1.17
CA ARG A 91 7.42 1.47 2.26
C ARG A 91 6.66 1.83 3.53
N VAL A 92 6.26 0.83 4.27
CA VAL A 92 5.52 1.02 5.51
C VAL A 92 6.13 0.13 6.59
N ARG A 93 5.78 0.43 7.82
CA ARG A 93 6.18 -0.38 8.97
C ARG A 93 4.97 -0.49 9.87
N SER A 94 5.04 -1.41 10.83
CA SER A 94 3.95 -1.56 11.77
C SER A 94 3.74 -0.26 12.55
N TRP A 95 2.49 0.11 12.72
CA TRP A 95 2.15 1.30 13.47
C TRP A 95 2.20 0.95 14.95
N THR A 96 3.05 1.65 15.68
CA THR A 96 3.18 1.37 17.09
C THR A 96 2.12 2.10 17.92
N GLY A 97 1.41 3.02 17.28
CA GLY A 97 0.38 3.72 18.00
C GLY A 97 0.92 4.88 18.78
N ALA A 98 0.18 5.99 18.68
CA ALA A 98 0.53 7.14 19.48
C ALA A 98 0.04 6.88 20.86
N GLY A 99 0.62 7.15 21.83
CA GLY A 99 0.13 6.93 23.15
C GLY A 99 0.78 5.78 23.83
N GLN A 100 1.76 5.28 23.21
CA GLN A 100 2.52 4.23 23.85
C GLN A 100 3.33 4.79 24.96
#